data_395dde4d01620d6bf0c9b4583cdf824b
#
_entry.id   395dde4d01620d6bf0c9b4583cdf824b
#
_cell.length_a   1.000
_cell.length_b   1.000
_cell.length_c   1.000
_cell.angle_alpha   90.00
_cell.angle_beta   90.00
_cell.angle_gamma   90.00
#
_symmetry.space_group_name_H-M   'P 1'
#
loop_
_entity.id
_entity.type
_entity.pdbx_description
1 polymer ?
#
loop_
_entity_poly.entity_id
_entity_poly.type
_entity_poly.pdbx_seq_one_letter_code
_entity_poly.pdbx_strand_id
1 'polypeptide(L)'
;LWIVVVGLAMGILIGLSFPNVLPVSFANYLSIALLAAMDSAFGGIRASLEGKFIPLTFVSGLVSNAVLAALLTYLGNKMGVPLFDAALFAFGFRIFQNLGAIRHALIDRWQKSRVKLHHESV
;
A
#
# COMPACT_ATOMS: atom_id res chain seq x y z
N LEU A 1 13.08 -2.57 0.97
CA LEU A 1 12.39 -1.49 1.68
C LEU A 1 12.56 -0.14 0.99
N TRP A 2 13.78 0.22 0.61
CA TRP A 2 14.09 1.49 -0.05
C TRP A 2 13.37 1.65 -1.39
N ILE A 3 13.28 0.61 -2.19
CA ILE A 3 12.59 0.63 -3.49
C ILE A 3 11.12 1.01 -3.32
N VAL A 4 10.43 0.45 -2.33
CA VAL A 4 9.03 0.75 -2.03
C VAL A 4 8.87 2.20 -1.57
N VAL A 5 9.70 2.64 -0.63
CA VAL A 5 9.67 4.00 -0.07
C VAL A 5 9.99 5.05 -1.14
N VAL A 6 11.04 4.82 -1.93
CA VAL A 6 11.44 5.72 -3.02
C VAL A 6 10.35 5.77 -4.10
N GLY A 7 9.80 4.63 -4.50
CA GLY A 7 8.71 4.58 -5.48
C GLY A 7 7.46 5.33 -5.00
N LEU A 8 7.08 5.17 -3.74
CA LEU A 8 5.96 5.88 -3.14
C LEU A 8 6.21 7.40 -3.10
N ALA A 9 7.38 7.81 -2.65
CA ALA A 9 7.76 9.23 -2.59
C ALA A 9 7.78 9.88 -3.98
N MET A 10 8.37 9.21 -4.97
CA MET A 10 8.36 9.69 -6.35
C MET A 10 6.96 9.79 -6.94
N GLY A 11 6.12 8.78 -6.69
CA GLY A 11 4.72 8.79 -7.14
C GLY A 11 3.93 9.97 -6.57
N ILE A 12 4.11 10.27 -5.28
CA ILE A 12 3.48 11.42 -4.63
C ILE A 12 4.00 12.74 -5.26
N LEU A 13 5.30 12.87 -5.43
CA LEU A 13 5.89 14.08 -6.02
C LEU A 13 5.40 14.33 -7.44
N ILE A 14 5.36 13.29 -8.27
CA ILE A 14 4.83 13.38 -9.64
C ILE A 14 3.35 13.76 -9.60
N GLY A 15 2.56 13.11 -8.77
CA GLY A 15 1.13 13.40 -8.64
C GLY A 15 0.84 14.84 -8.21
N LEU A 16 1.61 15.38 -7.27
CA LEU A 16 1.50 16.78 -6.84
C LEU A 16 1.95 17.78 -7.91
N SER A 17 2.83 17.37 -8.81
CA SER A 17 3.32 18.22 -9.92
C SER A 17 2.27 18.43 -11.02
N PHE A 18 1.25 17.58 -11.10
CA PHE A 18 0.22 17.62 -12.15
C PHE A 18 -1.20 17.69 -11.57
N PRO A 19 -1.55 18.70 -10.77
CA PRO A 19 -2.79 18.72 -9.98
C PRO A 19 -4.08 18.80 -10.81
N ASN A 20 -4.02 19.22 -12.07
CA ASN A 20 -5.22 19.50 -12.90
C ASN A 20 -5.30 18.67 -14.19
N VAL A 21 -4.58 17.55 -14.27
CA VAL A 21 -4.50 16.77 -15.51
C VAL A 21 -5.71 15.83 -15.69
N LEU A 22 -6.36 15.43 -14.59
CA LEU A 22 -7.42 14.43 -14.65
C LEU A 22 -8.82 15.06 -14.46
N PRO A 23 -9.79 14.71 -15.31
CA PRO A 23 -11.18 15.13 -15.14
C PRO A 23 -11.79 14.60 -13.83
N VAL A 24 -12.72 15.37 -13.25
CA VAL A 24 -13.43 14.97 -12.01
C VAL A 24 -14.18 13.63 -12.17
N SER A 25 -14.62 13.30 -13.40
CA SER A 25 -15.26 12.02 -13.70
C SER A 25 -14.41 10.79 -13.41
N PHE A 26 -13.08 10.95 -13.37
CA PHE A 26 -12.14 9.88 -13.01
C PHE A 26 -11.74 9.85 -11.52
N ALA A 27 -12.32 10.74 -10.70
CA ALA A 27 -11.93 10.85 -9.29
C ALA A 27 -12.07 9.53 -8.52
N ASN A 28 -13.14 8.78 -8.74
CA ASN A 28 -13.36 7.49 -8.07
C ASN A 28 -12.32 6.45 -8.51
N TYR A 29 -12.00 6.39 -9.80
CA TYR A 29 -10.98 5.49 -10.31
C TYR A 29 -9.60 5.83 -9.77
N LEU A 30 -9.26 7.11 -9.72
CA LEU A 30 -7.99 7.57 -9.18
C LEU A 30 -7.88 7.28 -7.68
N SER A 31 -8.93 7.53 -6.92
CA SER A 31 -8.98 7.28 -5.48
C SER A 31 -8.76 5.80 -5.16
N ILE A 32 -9.47 4.91 -5.86
CA ILE A 32 -9.33 3.47 -5.61
C ILE A 32 -7.98 2.93 -6.09
N ALA A 33 -7.46 3.46 -7.20
CA ALA A 33 -6.14 3.09 -7.69
C ALA A 33 -5.03 3.52 -6.71
N LEU A 34 -5.15 4.72 -6.13
CA LEU A 34 -4.25 5.21 -5.10
C LEU A 34 -4.30 4.32 -3.86
N LEU A 35 -5.50 3.95 -3.42
CA LEU A 35 -5.68 3.09 -2.26
C LEU A 35 -5.10 1.69 -2.50
N ALA A 36 -5.30 1.13 -3.70
CA ALA A 36 -4.70 -0.14 -4.11
C ALA A 36 -3.17 -0.07 -4.14
N ALA A 37 -2.62 1.06 -4.61
CA ALA A 37 -1.18 1.30 -4.60
C ALA A 37 -0.64 1.40 -3.17
N MET A 38 -1.33 2.10 -2.28
CA MET A 38 -0.97 2.17 -0.86
C MET A 38 -1.02 0.80 -0.18
N ASP A 39 -2.05 0.02 -0.44
CA ASP A 39 -2.15 -1.35 0.07
C ASP A 39 -0.94 -2.19 -0.35
N SER A 40 -0.57 -2.13 -1.62
CA SER A 40 0.60 -2.84 -2.14
C SER A 40 1.90 -2.32 -1.53
N ALA A 41 2.05 -1.00 -1.36
CA ALA A 41 3.22 -0.39 -0.75
C ALA A 41 3.40 -0.85 0.71
N PHE A 42 2.36 -0.78 1.51
CA PHE A 42 2.42 -1.25 2.90
C PHE A 42 2.61 -2.76 3.01
N GLY A 43 2.00 -3.54 2.10
CA GLY A 43 2.26 -4.97 1.99
C GLY A 43 3.71 -5.28 1.65
N GLY A 44 4.31 -4.52 0.75
CA GLY A 44 5.72 -4.62 0.38
C GLY A 44 6.67 -4.27 1.53
N ILE A 45 6.36 -3.20 2.28
CA ILE A 45 7.13 -2.81 3.47
C ILE A 45 7.07 -3.91 4.53
N ARG A 46 5.88 -4.44 4.79
CA ARG A 46 5.69 -5.56 5.72
C ARG A 46 6.51 -6.77 5.28
N ALA A 47 6.41 -7.16 4.01
CA ALA A 47 7.16 -8.29 3.47
C ALA A 47 8.68 -8.08 3.59
N SER A 48 9.18 -6.87 3.35
CA SER A 48 10.60 -6.52 3.53
C SER A 48 11.05 -6.69 4.99
N LEU A 49 10.25 -6.23 5.94
CA LEU A 49 10.54 -6.36 7.37
C LEU A 49 10.51 -7.81 7.84
N GLU A 50 9.69 -8.66 7.22
CA GLU A 50 9.60 -10.09 7.51
C GLU A 50 10.62 -10.93 6.72
N GLY A 51 11.46 -10.31 5.89
CA GLY A 51 12.45 -10.99 5.07
C GLY A 51 11.87 -11.79 3.89
N LYS A 52 10.65 -11.44 3.45
CA LYS A 52 9.89 -12.17 2.43
C LYS A 52 9.61 -11.35 1.18
N PHE A 53 10.29 -10.21 1.00
CA PHE A 53 10.05 -9.32 -0.13
C PHE A 53 10.54 -9.93 -1.44
N ILE A 54 9.62 -10.08 -2.40
CA ILE A 54 9.91 -10.53 -3.76
C ILE A 54 9.44 -9.43 -4.72
N PRO A 55 10.34 -8.75 -5.46
CA PRO A 55 9.98 -7.64 -6.34
C PRO A 55 8.91 -7.99 -7.37
N LEU A 56 8.99 -9.17 -7.97
CA LEU A 56 8.00 -9.63 -8.95
C LEU A 56 6.61 -9.79 -8.33
N THR A 57 6.52 -10.36 -7.14
CA THR A 57 5.26 -10.49 -6.40
C THR A 57 4.68 -9.13 -6.04
N PHE A 58 5.54 -8.20 -5.63
CA PHE A 58 5.14 -6.82 -5.33
C PHE A 58 4.56 -6.11 -6.55
N VAL A 59 5.28 -6.09 -7.67
CA VAL A 59 4.85 -5.40 -8.89
C VAL A 59 3.59 -6.04 -9.49
N SER A 60 3.54 -7.37 -9.56
CA SER A 60 2.36 -8.07 -10.07
C SER A 60 1.13 -7.84 -9.17
N GLY A 61 1.31 -7.84 -7.85
CA GLY A 61 0.25 -7.53 -6.90
C GLY A 61 -0.26 -6.10 -7.05
N LEU A 62 0.65 -5.12 -7.19
CA LEU A 62 0.29 -3.73 -7.43
C LEU A 62 -0.57 -3.57 -8.69
N VAL A 63 -0.12 -4.13 -9.81
CA VAL A 63 -0.84 -4.05 -11.09
C VAL A 63 -2.19 -4.78 -11.01
N SER A 64 -2.22 -6.00 -10.50
CA SER A 64 -3.44 -6.80 -10.36
C SER A 64 -4.48 -6.13 -9.46
N ASN A 65 -4.05 -5.59 -8.33
CA ASN A 65 -4.94 -4.90 -7.40
C ASN A 65 -5.52 -3.62 -8.01
N ALA A 66 -4.69 -2.85 -8.72
CA ALA A 66 -5.14 -1.63 -9.40
C ALA A 66 -6.16 -1.94 -10.51
N VAL A 67 -5.88 -2.96 -11.34
CA VAL A 67 -6.79 -3.39 -12.41
C VAL A 67 -8.11 -3.92 -11.83
N LEU A 68 -8.04 -4.77 -10.81
CA LEU A 68 -9.23 -5.32 -10.16
C LEU A 68 -10.08 -4.22 -9.52
N ALA A 69 -9.45 -3.28 -8.85
CA ALA A 69 -10.13 -2.14 -8.24
C ALA A 69 -10.84 -1.27 -9.26
N ALA A 70 -10.17 -0.96 -10.38
CA ALA A 70 -10.76 -0.21 -11.48
C ALA A 70 -11.95 -0.97 -12.11
N LEU A 71 -11.80 -2.28 -12.32
CA LEU A 71 -12.86 -3.12 -12.86
C LEU A 71 -14.09 -3.17 -11.94
N LEU A 72 -13.88 -3.35 -10.63
CA LEU A 72 -14.97 -3.33 -9.65
C LEU A 72 -15.69 -1.98 -9.64
N THR A 73 -14.96 -0.88 -9.70
CA THR A 73 -15.53 0.46 -9.77
C THR A 73 -16.37 0.62 -11.04
N TYR A 74 -15.85 0.20 -12.18
CA TYR A 74 -16.55 0.25 -13.45
C TYR A 74 -17.85 -0.59 -13.44
N LEU A 75 -17.76 -1.85 -13.02
CA LEU A 75 -18.92 -2.75 -12.93
C LEU A 75 -19.95 -2.21 -11.93
N GLY A 76 -19.53 -1.72 -10.78
CA GLY A 76 -20.41 -1.12 -9.80
C GLY A 76 -21.18 0.06 -10.35
N ASN A 77 -20.51 0.96 -11.09
CA ASN A 77 -21.14 2.10 -11.74
C ASN A 77 -22.16 1.66 -12.81
N LYS A 78 -21.86 0.59 -13.56
CA LYS A 78 -22.77 0.04 -14.57
C LYS A 78 -24.00 -0.63 -13.96
N MET A 79 -23.83 -1.30 -12.84
CA MET A 79 -24.89 -2.08 -12.19
C MET A 79 -25.70 -1.27 -11.18
N GLY A 80 -25.25 -0.06 -10.83
CA GLY A 80 -25.85 0.74 -9.75
C GLY A 80 -25.61 0.12 -8.36
N VAL A 81 -24.55 -0.65 -8.18
CA VAL A 81 -24.19 -1.31 -6.92
C VAL A 81 -22.91 -0.66 -6.37
N PRO A 82 -22.82 -0.40 -5.05
CA PRO A 82 -21.67 0.30 -4.46
C PRO A 82 -20.43 -0.59 -4.33
N LEU A 83 -19.94 -1.16 -5.45
CA LEU A 83 -18.73 -1.99 -5.46
C LEU A 83 -17.46 -1.18 -5.18
N PHE A 84 -17.48 0.12 -5.48
CA PHE A 84 -16.40 1.03 -5.10
C PHE A 84 -16.21 1.06 -3.58
N ASP A 85 -17.30 1.19 -2.82
CA ASP A 85 -17.24 1.23 -1.36
C ASP A 85 -16.74 -0.10 -0.78
N ALA A 86 -17.14 -1.22 -1.38
CA ALA A 86 -16.65 -2.54 -0.98
C ALA A 86 -15.13 -2.68 -1.20
N ALA A 87 -14.62 -2.23 -2.34
CA ALA A 87 -13.19 -2.23 -2.63
C ALA A 87 -12.42 -1.29 -1.69
N LEU A 88 -12.97 -0.09 -1.46
CA LEU A 88 -12.41 0.89 -0.53
C LEU A 88 -12.27 0.31 0.88
N PHE A 89 -13.30 -0.36 1.38
CA PHE A 89 -13.30 -1.02 2.67
C PHE A 89 -12.27 -2.15 2.74
N ALA A 90 -12.21 -3.00 1.72
CA ALA A 90 -11.27 -4.13 1.67
C ALA A 90 -9.81 -3.67 1.69
N PHE A 91 -9.44 -2.68 0.87
CA PHE A 91 -8.08 -2.14 0.86
C PHE A 91 -7.76 -1.39 2.15
N GLY A 92 -8.69 -0.60 2.67
CA GLY A 92 -8.53 0.10 3.94
C GLY A 92 -8.24 -0.86 5.09
N PHE A 93 -8.99 -1.94 5.18
CA PHE A 93 -8.78 -2.98 6.19
C PHE A 93 -7.39 -3.63 6.07
N ARG A 94 -6.97 -3.97 4.86
CA ARG A 94 -5.64 -4.54 4.63
C ARG A 94 -4.51 -3.57 4.96
N ILE A 95 -4.67 -2.29 4.64
CA ILE A 95 -3.70 -1.25 5.02
C ILE A 95 -3.54 -1.19 6.53
N PHE A 96 -4.60 -1.18 7.29
CA PHE A 96 -4.54 -1.19 8.75
C PHE A 96 -3.89 -2.45 9.29
N GLN A 97 -4.18 -3.62 8.73
CA GLN A 97 -3.51 -4.87 9.10
C GLN A 97 -2.00 -4.81 8.83
N ASN A 98 -1.60 -4.31 7.67
CA ASN A 98 -0.19 -4.17 7.32
C ASN A 98 0.52 -3.15 8.21
N LEU A 99 -0.12 -2.03 8.53
CA LEU A 99 0.43 -1.05 9.47
C LEU A 99 0.63 -1.63 10.87
N GLY A 100 -0.33 -2.41 11.36
CA GLY A 100 -0.20 -3.11 12.64
C GLY A 100 0.96 -4.08 12.66
N ALA A 101 1.13 -4.87 11.60
CA ALA A 101 2.25 -5.80 11.47
C ALA A 101 3.61 -5.08 11.33
N ILE A 102 3.66 -3.98 10.59
CA ILE A 102 4.87 -3.14 10.45
C ILE A 102 5.26 -2.55 11.81
N ARG A 103 4.30 -1.98 12.53
CA ARG A 103 4.53 -1.45 13.87
C ARG A 103 5.09 -2.52 14.80
N HIS A 104 4.49 -3.68 14.82
CA HIS A 104 4.93 -4.81 15.65
C HIS A 104 6.36 -5.24 15.31
N ALA A 105 6.67 -5.39 14.02
CA ALA A 105 8.01 -5.75 13.56
C ALA A 105 9.06 -4.71 13.94
N LEU A 106 8.75 -3.42 13.85
CA LEU A 106 9.67 -2.34 14.23
C LEU A 106 9.93 -2.30 15.74
N ILE A 107 8.91 -2.48 16.55
CA ILE A 107 9.03 -2.55 18.02
C ILE A 107 9.88 -3.76 18.42
N ASP A 108 9.64 -4.90 17.81
CA ASP A 108 10.38 -6.14 18.08
C ASP A 108 11.88 -6.00 17.74
N ARG A 109 12.21 -5.39 16.61
CA ARG A 109 13.59 -5.08 16.22
C ARG A 109 14.26 -4.11 17.21
N TRP A 110 13.53 -3.10 17.64
CA TRP A 110 14.05 -2.13 18.59
C TRP A 110 14.34 -2.76 19.95
N GLN A 111 13.46 -3.63 20.46
CA GLN A 111 13.66 -4.35 21.71
C GLN A 111 14.86 -5.29 21.62
N LYS A 112 15.01 -6.06 20.53
CA LYS A 112 16.14 -6.96 20.32
C LYS A 112 17.48 -6.20 20.28
N SER A 113 17.50 -5.04 19.63
CA SER A 113 18.68 -4.19 19.58
C SER A 113 19.08 -3.70 20.99
N ARG A 114 18.12 -3.31 21.82
CA ARG A 114 18.40 -2.89 23.20
C ARG A 114 18.94 -4.00 24.07
N VAL A 115 18.38 -5.19 23.97
CA VAL A 115 18.86 -6.37 24.73
C VAL A 115 20.31 -6.70 24.34
N LYS A 116 20.64 -6.65 23.05
CA LYS A 116 21.99 -6.89 22.57
C LYS A 116 22.99 -5.91 23.14
N LEU A 117 22.69 -4.61 23.11
CA LEU A 117 23.55 -3.58 23.67
C LEU A 117 23.77 -3.75 25.18
N HIS A 118 22.75 -4.22 25.90
CA HIS A 118 22.85 -4.45 27.33
C HIS A 118 23.77 -5.65 27.64
N HIS A 119 23.75 -6.69 26.82
CA HIS A 119 24.66 -7.83 26.97
C HIS A 119 26.12 -7.49 26.62
N GLU A 120 26.36 -6.60 25.67
CA GLU A 120 27.71 -6.16 25.29
C GLU A 120 28.34 -5.20 26.31
N SER A 121 27.54 -4.55 27.17
CA SER A 121 27.98 -3.62 28.19
C SER A 121 28.30 -4.28 29.56
N VAL A 122 28.04 -5.57 29.69
CA VAL A 122 28.31 -6.37 30.87
C VAL A 122 29.47 -7.34 30.62
#